data_134ffff821249552b85f4f396e7189fb
#
_entry.id   134ffff821249552b85f4f396e7189fb
#
_cell.length_a   1.000
_cell.length_b   1.000
_cell.length_c   1.000
_cell.angle_alpha   90.00
_cell.angle_beta   90.00
_cell.angle_gamma   90.00
#
_symmetry.space_group_name_H-M   'P 1'
#
loop_
_entity.id
_entity.type
_entity.pdbx_description
1 polymer ?
#
loop_
_entity_poly.entity_id
_entity_poly.type
_entity_poly.pdbx_seq_one_letter_code
_entity_poly.pdbx_strand_id
1 'polypeptide(L)'
;MGKWFTKGRIALLVIFGVLIADQLIKVAVKTNMYWHQSENVFKWLYDKLGIDATPPTWFYIYFTENNGMAFGLEIIDKLFLTTFRIVAVCAIGWFLYKFVKKGMKTGFIVCISMILAGALGNIIDCVFYGVLFNESTYSQIATFLPEGGGYAPWLYGRVVDMFYFPIIDTHWPEWMPFVAGERFIF
;
A
#
# COMPACT_ATOMS: atom_id res chain seq x y z
N MET A 1 0.27 -20.87 -27.38
CA MET A 1 -0.51 -20.07 -26.41
C MET A 1 -1.76 -19.56 -27.11
N GLY A 2 -2.93 -20.02 -26.65
CA GLY A 2 -4.19 -19.78 -27.33
C GLY A 2 -4.54 -18.30 -27.48
N LYS A 3 -5.33 -17.98 -28.50
CA LYS A 3 -5.84 -16.63 -28.85
C LYS A 3 -6.57 -15.88 -27.71
N TRP A 4 -6.75 -16.51 -26.52
CA TRP A 4 -7.46 -15.96 -25.37
C TRP A 4 -6.63 -14.98 -24.51
N PHE A 5 -5.31 -15.08 -24.49
CA PHE A 5 -4.43 -14.23 -23.69
C PHE A 5 -3.68 -13.22 -24.54
N THR A 6 -4.37 -12.17 -24.96
CA THR A 6 -3.68 -10.99 -25.52
C THR A 6 -2.96 -10.23 -24.40
N LYS A 7 -1.85 -9.55 -24.72
CA LYS A 7 -1.07 -8.75 -23.78
C LYS A 7 -1.94 -7.73 -23.02
N GLY A 8 -2.96 -7.17 -23.68
CA GLY A 8 -3.92 -6.27 -23.06
C GLY A 8 -4.79 -6.96 -22.00
N ARG A 9 -5.27 -8.18 -22.27
CA ARG A 9 -6.04 -8.97 -21.26
C ARG A 9 -5.17 -9.36 -20.08
N ILE A 10 -3.91 -9.72 -20.30
CA ILE A 10 -2.95 -9.99 -19.22
C ILE A 10 -2.78 -8.74 -18.36
N ALA A 11 -2.55 -7.58 -18.95
CA ALA A 11 -2.43 -6.32 -18.23
C ALA A 11 -3.65 -6.04 -17.36
N LEU A 12 -4.86 -6.16 -17.90
CA LEU A 12 -6.11 -5.95 -17.15
C LEU A 12 -6.28 -6.95 -16.01
N LEU A 13 -6.02 -8.25 -16.25
CA LEU A 13 -6.09 -9.27 -15.21
C LEU A 13 -5.11 -8.99 -14.06
N VAL A 14 -3.88 -8.56 -14.38
CA VAL A 14 -2.90 -8.18 -13.35
C VAL A 14 -3.37 -6.96 -12.59
N ILE A 15 -3.81 -5.90 -13.28
CA ILE A 15 -4.29 -4.67 -12.62
C ILE A 15 -5.44 -4.97 -11.67
N PHE A 16 -6.50 -5.63 -12.15
CA PHE A 16 -7.67 -5.92 -11.32
C PHE A 16 -7.35 -6.92 -10.22
N GLY A 17 -6.57 -7.97 -10.49
CA GLY A 17 -6.18 -8.96 -9.49
C GLY A 17 -5.38 -8.36 -8.34
N VAL A 18 -4.35 -7.55 -8.67
CA VAL A 18 -3.53 -6.87 -7.66
C VAL A 18 -4.35 -5.82 -6.90
N LEU A 19 -5.17 -5.03 -7.61
CA LEU A 19 -5.99 -3.99 -6.99
C LEU A 19 -7.02 -4.57 -6.02
N ILE A 20 -7.71 -5.65 -6.40
CA ILE A 20 -8.66 -6.33 -5.51
C ILE A 20 -7.94 -6.90 -4.29
N ALA A 21 -6.80 -7.56 -4.48
CA ALA A 21 -6.02 -8.10 -3.37
C ALA A 21 -5.54 -6.99 -2.42
N ASP A 22 -5.00 -5.88 -2.96
CA ASP A 22 -4.57 -4.71 -2.20
C ASP A 22 -5.72 -4.16 -1.35
N GLN A 23 -6.85 -3.88 -1.95
CA GLN A 23 -7.99 -3.29 -1.24
C GLN A 23 -8.61 -4.24 -0.21
N LEU A 24 -8.68 -5.55 -0.49
CA LEU A 24 -9.16 -6.53 0.48
C LEU A 24 -8.26 -6.58 1.73
N ILE A 25 -6.95 -6.60 1.53
CA ILE A 25 -6.00 -6.63 2.64
C ILE A 25 -6.04 -5.31 3.41
N LYS A 26 -6.05 -4.17 2.74
CA LYS A 26 -6.13 -2.83 3.36
C LYS A 26 -7.39 -2.67 4.21
N VAL A 27 -8.55 -3.05 3.68
CA VAL A 27 -9.81 -3.03 4.44
C VAL A 27 -9.74 -3.96 5.63
N ALA A 28 -9.24 -5.20 5.44
CA ALA A 28 -9.08 -6.16 6.53
C ALA A 28 -8.16 -5.63 7.63
N VAL A 29 -7.01 -5.07 7.28
CA VAL A 29 -6.06 -4.47 8.25
C VAL A 29 -6.73 -3.31 8.99
N LYS A 30 -7.31 -2.36 8.27
CA LYS A 30 -7.93 -1.15 8.84
C LYS A 30 -9.10 -1.47 9.79
N THR A 31 -9.86 -2.53 9.52
CA THR A 31 -11.04 -2.91 10.32
C THR A 31 -10.77 -3.98 11.39
N ASN A 32 -9.53 -4.46 11.53
CA ASN A 32 -9.18 -5.48 12.52
C ASN A 32 -7.93 -5.14 13.35
N MET A 33 -7.20 -4.08 13.01
CA MET A 33 -5.98 -3.71 13.71
C MET A 33 -6.07 -2.27 14.26
N TYR A 34 -5.47 -2.04 15.42
CA TYR A 34 -5.24 -0.69 15.95
C TYR A 34 -4.14 0.00 15.16
N TRP A 35 -4.19 1.31 15.11
CA TRP A 35 -3.14 2.11 14.49
C TRP A 35 -1.78 1.81 15.15
N HIS A 36 -0.73 1.55 14.33
CA HIS A 36 0.61 1.10 14.71
C HIS A 36 0.67 -0.31 15.35
N GLN A 37 -0.39 -1.10 15.29
CA GLN A 37 -0.31 -2.51 15.66
C GLN A 37 0.56 -3.28 14.67
N SER A 38 1.34 -4.23 15.17
CA SER A 38 2.25 -5.07 14.37
C SER A 38 2.01 -6.55 14.67
N GLU A 39 1.85 -7.34 13.61
CA GLU A 39 1.66 -8.80 13.68
C GLU A 39 2.69 -9.51 12.81
N ASN A 40 3.44 -10.44 13.39
CA ASN A 40 4.38 -11.27 12.65
C ASN A 40 3.62 -12.32 11.83
N VAL A 41 3.75 -12.26 10.50
CA VAL A 41 3.03 -13.14 9.57
C VAL A 41 3.41 -14.61 9.76
N PHE A 42 4.68 -14.91 10.02
CA PHE A 42 5.13 -16.29 10.25
C PHE A 42 4.66 -16.84 11.59
N LYS A 43 4.62 -16.00 12.65
CA LYS A 43 4.07 -16.42 13.93
C LYS A 43 2.60 -16.80 13.78
N TRP A 44 1.80 -15.95 13.14
CA TRP A 44 0.38 -16.24 12.86
C TRP A 44 0.23 -17.55 12.05
N LEU A 45 1.09 -17.77 11.06
CA LEU A 45 1.06 -19.02 10.26
C LEU A 45 1.46 -20.24 11.07
N TYR A 46 2.49 -20.14 11.91
CA TYR A 46 2.97 -21.24 12.76
C TYR A 46 1.92 -21.63 13.79
N ASP A 47 1.28 -20.65 14.43
CA ASP A 47 0.18 -20.87 15.36
C ASP A 47 -1.01 -21.59 14.67
N LYS A 48 -1.34 -21.20 13.44
CA LYS A 48 -2.40 -21.85 12.65
C LYS A 48 -2.08 -23.27 12.22
N LEU A 49 -0.82 -23.57 11.94
CA LEU A 49 -0.37 -24.89 11.50
C LEU A 49 0.06 -25.80 12.66
N GLY A 50 0.04 -25.30 13.90
CA GLY A 50 0.51 -26.06 15.09
C GLY A 50 2.00 -26.35 15.06
N ILE A 51 2.82 -25.47 14.45
CA ILE A 51 4.26 -25.64 14.34
C ILE A 51 4.91 -25.06 15.61
N ASP A 52 5.50 -25.92 16.42
CA ASP A 52 6.26 -25.54 17.63
C ASP A 52 7.72 -25.25 17.26
N ALA A 53 7.96 -24.07 16.65
CA ALA A 53 9.28 -23.58 16.28
C ALA A 53 9.32 -22.06 16.36
N THR A 54 10.53 -21.48 16.50
CA THR A 54 10.70 -20.02 16.48
C THR A 54 10.45 -19.47 15.08
N PRO A 55 9.43 -18.61 14.89
CA PRO A 55 9.10 -18.08 13.57
C PRO A 55 10.14 -17.06 13.10
N PRO A 56 10.38 -16.97 11.78
CA PRO A 56 11.18 -15.88 11.20
C PRO A 56 10.61 -14.48 11.54
N THR A 57 11.48 -13.49 11.64
CA THR A 57 11.12 -12.13 12.10
C THR A 57 11.35 -11.05 11.03
N TRP A 58 11.32 -11.41 9.75
CA TRP A 58 11.61 -10.49 8.66
C TRP A 58 10.36 -10.02 7.90
N PHE A 59 9.14 -10.47 8.26
CA PHE A 59 7.91 -10.02 7.62
C PHE A 59 6.79 -9.83 8.63
N TYR A 60 6.27 -8.60 8.69
CA TYR A 60 5.18 -8.18 9.56
C TYR A 60 4.07 -7.51 8.75
N ILE A 61 2.84 -7.65 9.23
CA ILE A 61 1.77 -6.71 8.92
C ILE A 61 1.86 -5.63 10.00
N TYR A 62 2.19 -4.41 9.60
CA TYR A 62 2.30 -3.24 10.48
C TYR A 62 1.35 -2.16 9.97
N PHE A 63 0.25 -1.96 10.70
CA PHE A 63 -0.76 -1.00 10.26
C PHE A 63 -0.31 0.43 10.54
N THR A 64 -0.14 1.20 9.47
CA THR A 64 0.06 2.65 9.55
C THR A 64 -0.75 3.38 8.48
N GLU A 65 -1.06 4.63 8.75
CA GLU A 65 -1.76 5.51 7.81
C GLU A 65 -0.89 6.70 7.46
N ASN A 66 -0.72 6.92 6.17
CA ASN A 66 0.15 7.95 5.63
C ASN A 66 -0.69 9.00 4.87
N ASN A 67 -0.44 10.28 5.14
CA ASN A 67 -1.02 11.38 4.38
C ASN A 67 -0.58 11.41 2.91
N GLY A 68 0.27 10.47 2.52
CA GLY A 68 0.72 10.30 1.16
C GLY A 68 2.07 10.93 0.87
N MET A 69 2.80 11.31 1.89
CA MET A 69 4.14 11.90 1.77
C MET A 69 5.20 10.90 2.20
N ALA A 70 6.31 10.87 1.48
CA ALA A 70 7.48 10.12 1.90
C ALA A 70 8.05 10.76 3.17
N PHE A 71 8.43 9.94 4.15
CA PHE A 71 9.09 10.37 5.40
C PHE A 71 8.30 11.34 6.29
N GLY A 72 6.96 11.42 6.16
CA GLY A 72 6.13 12.25 7.05
C GLY A 72 6.30 13.78 6.88
N LEU A 73 6.93 14.24 5.81
CA LEU A 73 7.10 15.66 5.53
C LEU A 73 5.77 16.28 5.07
N GLU A 74 5.10 17.04 5.92
CA GLU A 74 3.86 17.77 5.59
C GLU A 74 4.13 19.15 4.94
N ILE A 75 4.96 19.19 3.89
CA ILE A 75 5.35 20.45 3.23
C ILE A 75 4.36 20.87 2.14
N ILE A 76 3.59 19.92 1.60
CA ILE A 76 2.71 20.14 0.45
C ILE A 76 1.28 19.77 0.83
N ASP A 77 0.30 20.56 0.36
CA ASP A 77 -1.12 20.29 0.55
C ASP A 77 -1.50 18.88 0.03
N LYS A 78 -2.30 18.17 0.81
CA LYS A 78 -2.75 16.80 0.53
C LYS A 78 -3.52 16.71 -0.78
N LEU A 79 -4.34 17.70 -1.10
CA LEU A 79 -5.10 17.77 -2.34
C LEU A 79 -4.16 17.83 -3.56
N PHE A 80 -3.07 18.61 -3.46
CA PHE A 80 -2.06 18.68 -4.52
C PHE A 80 -1.41 17.29 -4.76
N LEU A 81 -1.03 16.59 -3.69
CA LEU A 81 -0.44 15.25 -3.79
C LEU A 81 -1.40 14.24 -4.41
N THR A 82 -2.66 14.25 -3.98
CA THR A 82 -3.69 13.36 -4.54
C THR A 82 -3.92 13.65 -6.02
N THR A 83 -4.01 14.92 -6.40
CA THR A 83 -4.16 15.35 -7.80
C THR A 83 -2.95 14.95 -8.64
N PHE A 84 -1.74 15.17 -8.12
CA PHE A 84 -0.50 14.75 -8.80
C PHE A 84 -0.46 13.23 -9.04
N ARG A 85 -0.86 12.43 -8.06
CA ARG A 85 -0.98 10.97 -8.20
C ARG A 85 -1.97 10.56 -9.29
N ILE A 86 -3.12 11.22 -9.36
CA ILE A 86 -4.12 10.96 -10.41
C ILE A 86 -3.52 11.23 -11.79
N VAL A 87 -2.83 12.35 -11.97
CA VAL A 87 -2.16 12.68 -13.23
C VAL A 87 -1.08 11.65 -13.57
N ALA A 88 -0.25 11.27 -12.60
CA ALA A 88 0.79 10.25 -12.79
C ALA A 88 0.21 8.89 -13.21
N VAL A 89 -0.87 8.45 -12.57
CA VAL A 89 -1.55 7.19 -12.90
C VAL A 89 -2.16 7.24 -14.31
N CYS A 90 -2.77 8.35 -14.71
CA CYS A 90 -3.25 8.54 -16.08
C CYS A 90 -2.10 8.44 -17.10
N ALA A 91 -0.96 9.05 -16.81
CA ALA A 91 0.24 8.97 -17.65
C ALA A 91 0.77 7.53 -17.77
N ILE A 92 0.91 6.82 -16.64
CA ILE A 92 1.36 5.41 -16.62
C ILE A 92 0.38 4.53 -17.41
N GLY A 93 -0.93 4.71 -17.23
CA GLY A 93 -1.97 3.98 -17.98
C GLY A 93 -1.89 4.22 -19.48
N TRP A 94 -1.66 5.46 -19.89
CA TRP A 94 -1.47 5.82 -21.30
C TRP A 94 -0.21 5.19 -21.89
N PHE A 95 0.92 5.20 -21.16
CA PHE A 95 2.14 4.52 -21.58
C PHE A 95 1.94 3.01 -21.67
N LEU A 96 1.28 2.38 -20.65
CA LEU A 96 0.95 0.96 -20.67
C LEU A 96 0.16 0.59 -21.94
N TYR A 97 -0.87 1.36 -22.27
CA TYR A 97 -1.64 1.17 -23.50
C TYR A 97 -0.75 1.22 -24.76
N LYS A 98 0.16 2.20 -24.86
CA LYS A 98 1.13 2.29 -25.98
C LYS A 98 2.07 1.08 -26.01
N PHE A 99 2.58 0.63 -24.87
CA PHE A 99 3.47 -0.52 -24.79
C PHE A 99 2.78 -1.82 -25.19
N VAL A 100 1.52 -2.00 -24.79
CA VAL A 100 0.70 -3.14 -25.24
C VAL A 100 0.52 -3.11 -26.75
N LYS A 101 0.16 -1.96 -27.33
CA LYS A 101 0.04 -1.80 -28.81
C LYS A 101 1.35 -2.01 -29.55
N LYS A 102 2.46 -1.56 -29.00
CA LYS A 102 3.80 -1.73 -29.56
C LYS A 102 4.30 -3.18 -29.46
N GLY A 103 3.59 -4.04 -28.75
CA GLY A 103 3.94 -5.46 -28.62
C GLY A 103 5.13 -5.75 -27.72
N MET A 104 5.41 -4.88 -26.73
CA MET A 104 6.50 -5.06 -25.76
C MET A 104 6.45 -6.43 -25.06
N LYS A 105 7.57 -6.88 -24.49
CA LYS A 105 7.66 -8.18 -23.79
C LYS A 105 6.61 -8.30 -22.69
N THR A 106 5.99 -9.47 -22.56
CA THR A 106 4.90 -9.71 -21.57
C THR A 106 5.34 -9.40 -20.15
N GLY A 107 6.55 -9.81 -19.74
CA GLY A 107 7.07 -9.50 -18.41
C GLY A 107 7.13 -8.01 -18.12
N PHE A 108 7.58 -7.19 -19.09
CA PHE A 108 7.58 -5.74 -18.95
C PHE A 108 6.16 -5.16 -18.77
N ILE A 109 5.19 -5.66 -19.55
CA ILE A 109 3.78 -5.25 -19.44
C ILE A 109 3.22 -5.61 -18.05
N VAL A 110 3.54 -6.81 -17.54
CA VAL A 110 3.14 -7.25 -16.18
C VAL A 110 3.72 -6.31 -15.12
N CYS A 111 5.02 -5.98 -15.17
CA CYS A 111 5.64 -5.07 -14.22
C CYS A 111 4.96 -3.69 -14.20
N ILE A 112 4.75 -3.08 -15.38
CA ILE A 112 4.07 -1.77 -15.46
C ILE A 112 2.62 -1.87 -14.97
N SER A 113 1.93 -2.99 -15.24
CA SER A 113 0.57 -3.23 -14.75
C SER A 113 0.52 -3.33 -13.23
N MET A 114 1.52 -3.97 -12.58
CA MET A 114 1.63 -4.03 -11.12
C MET A 114 1.88 -2.65 -10.50
N ILE A 115 2.78 -1.86 -11.10
CA ILE A 115 3.04 -0.48 -10.66
C ILE A 115 1.76 0.36 -10.76
N LEU A 116 1.04 0.26 -11.88
CA LEU A 116 -0.22 0.96 -12.08
C LEU A 116 -1.28 0.53 -11.06
N ALA A 117 -1.39 -0.76 -10.78
CA ALA A 117 -2.35 -1.29 -9.80
C ALA A 117 -2.06 -0.76 -8.38
N GLY A 118 -0.79 -0.79 -7.93
CA GLY A 118 -0.41 -0.25 -6.62
C GLY A 118 -0.68 1.26 -6.50
N ALA A 119 -0.37 2.02 -7.55
CA ALA A 119 -0.66 3.45 -7.58
C ALA A 119 -2.17 3.75 -7.58
N LEU A 120 -2.98 2.95 -8.28
CA LEU A 120 -4.45 3.03 -8.25
C LEU A 120 -5.01 2.69 -6.86
N GLY A 121 -4.46 1.68 -6.18
CA GLY A 121 -4.83 1.33 -4.81
C GLY A 121 -4.70 2.52 -3.86
N ASN A 122 -3.55 3.18 -3.88
CA ASN A 122 -3.31 4.37 -3.07
C ASN A 122 -4.22 5.56 -3.44
N ILE A 123 -4.62 5.70 -4.70
CA ILE A 123 -5.61 6.71 -5.10
C ILE A 123 -6.99 6.37 -4.52
N ILE A 124 -7.40 5.10 -4.55
CA ILE A 124 -8.66 4.65 -3.93
C ILE A 124 -8.69 5.03 -2.45
N ASP A 125 -7.60 4.77 -1.72
CA ASP A 125 -7.48 5.14 -0.32
C ASP A 125 -7.65 6.66 -0.14
N CYS A 126 -6.90 7.47 -0.90
CA CYS A 126 -6.98 8.94 -0.82
C CYS A 126 -8.37 9.49 -1.16
N VAL A 127 -9.03 8.91 -2.16
CA VAL A 127 -10.35 9.40 -2.61
C VAL A 127 -11.45 8.98 -1.66
N PHE A 128 -11.47 7.73 -1.22
CA PHE A 128 -12.65 7.12 -0.59
C PHE A 128 -12.52 6.87 0.91
N TYR A 129 -11.33 6.54 1.43
CA TYR A 129 -11.21 6.06 2.82
C TYR A 129 -11.57 7.13 3.87
N GLY A 130 -11.35 8.41 3.55
CA GLY A 130 -11.78 9.51 4.41
C GLY A 130 -13.28 9.49 4.70
N VAL A 131 -14.08 9.16 3.69
CA VAL A 131 -15.55 9.13 3.79
C VAL A 131 -16.07 7.78 4.26
N LEU A 132 -15.40 6.68 3.87
CA LEU A 132 -15.89 5.32 4.13
C LEU A 132 -15.57 4.79 5.53
N PHE A 133 -14.58 5.34 6.22
CA PHE A 133 -14.13 4.87 7.53
C PHE A 133 -14.09 5.99 8.55
N ASN A 134 -14.30 5.67 9.83
CA ASN A 134 -13.93 6.55 10.93
C ASN A 134 -12.41 6.46 11.20
N GLU A 135 -11.94 7.27 12.14
CA GLU A 135 -10.52 7.36 12.46
C GLU A 135 -10.01 6.10 13.16
N SER A 136 -8.83 5.62 12.73
CA SER A 136 -8.07 4.59 13.43
C SER A 136 -7.18 5.24 14.47
N THR A 137 -7.19 4.73 15.71
CA THR A 137 -6.33 5.23 16.78
C THR A 137 -5.64 4.06 17.50
N TYR A 138 -4.78 4.36 18.48
CA TYR A 138 -4.17 3.33 19.35
C TYR A 138 -5.19 2.56 20.20
N SER A 139 -6.42 3.07 20.37
CA SER A 139 -7.47 2.48 21.20
C SER A 139 -8.78 2.22 20.46
N GLN A 140 -8.86 2.60 19.19
CA GLN A 140 -10.06 2.43 18.38
C GLN A 140 -9.71 1.85 16.99
N ILE A 141 -10.33 0.73 16.66
CA ILE A 141 -10.30 0.14 15.33
C ILE A 141 -11.33 0.84 14.45
N ALA A 142 -10.98 1.11 13.20
CA ALA A 142 -11.91 1.75 12.28
C ALA A 142 -13.09 0.83 11.93
N THR A 143 -14.25 1.43 11.73
CA THR A 143 -15.45 0.79 11.22
C THR A 143 -15.76 1.28 9.80
N PHE A 144 -16.27 0.38 8.98
CA PHE A 144 -16.72 0.71 7.63
C PHE A 144 -18.13 1.33 7.68
N LEU A 145 -18.34 2.44 6.97
CA LEU A 145 -19.59 3.21 6.93
C LEU A 145 -20.14 3.56 8.33
N PRO A 146 -19.37 4.28 9.15
CA PRO A 146 -19.77 4.63 10.52
C PRO A 146 -20.97 5.58 10.51
N GLU A 147 -21.89 5.43 11.48
CA GLU A 147 -23.10 6.27 11.63
C GLU A 147 -22.77 7.77 11.79
N GLY A 148 -21.63 8.10 12.39
CA GLY A 148 -21.14 9.48 12.55
C GLY A 148 -20.46 10.09 11.32
N GLY A 149 -20.39 9.35 10.20
CA GLY A 149 -19.65 9.76 9.01
C GLY A 149 -18.14 9.43 9.08
N GLY A 150 -17.46 9.66 7.95
CA GLY A 150 -16.04 9.36 7.82
C GLY A 150 -15.12 10.40 8.51
N TYR A 151 -13.82 10.08 8.62
CA TYR A 151 -12.84 10.94 9.30
C TYR A 151 -12.38 12.13 8.45
N ALA A 152 -12.63 12.14 7.13
CA ALA A 152 -12.21 13.21 6.24
C ALA A 152 -13.11 13.28 4.99
N PRO A 153 -13.17 14.43 4.30
CA PRO A 153 -13.91 14.55 3.03
C PRO A 153 -13.23 13.78 1.89
N TRP A 154 -13.92 13.70 0.75
CA TRP A 154 -13.37 13.13 -0.49
C TRP A 154 -12.00 13.73 -0.84
N LEU A 155 -11.09 12.90 -1.35
CA LEU A 155 -9.71 13.23 -1.72
C LEU A 155 -8.74 13.47 -0.54
N TYR A 156 -9.23 13.43 0.69
CA TYR A 156 -8.44 13.62 1.91
C TYR A 156 -8.24 12.33 2.71
N GLY A 157 -8.59 11.16 2.15
CA GLY A 157 -8.32 9.85 2.75
C GLY A 157 -6.82 9.61 2.96
N ARG A 158 -6.43 8.88 3.99
CA ARG A 158 -5.05 8.45 4.23
C ARG A 158 -4.78 7.14 3.50
N VAL A 159 -3.57 6.98 2.98
CA VAL A 159 -3.12 5.71 2.40
C VAL A 159 -2.85 4.72 3.52
N VAL A 160 -3.37 3.51 3.40
CA VAL A 160 -3.06 2.42 4.32
C VAL A 160 -1.78 1.74 3.87
N ASP A 161 -0.75 1.81 4.70
CA ASP A 161 0.49 1.09 4.57
C ASP A 161 0.52 -0.06 5.58
N MET A 162 0.98 -1.26 5.16
CA MET A 162 0.83 -2.46 5.99
C MET A 162 1.99 -3.45 5.92
N PHE A 163 2.81 -3.42 4.88
CA PHE A 163 3.92 -4.37 4.75
C PHE A 163 5.20 -3.80 5.34
N TYR A 164 5.75 -4.52 6.32
CA TYR A 164 6.96 -4.13 7.00
C TYR A 164 7.98 -5.28 6.96
N PHE A 165 9.15 -4.98 6.41
CA PHE A 165 10.25 -5.92 6.24
C PHE A 165 11.50 -5.39 6.93
N PRO A 166 11.71 -5.63 8.23
CA PRO A 166 12.92 -5.21 8.93
C PRO A 166 14.12 -6.10 8.52
N ILE A 167 14.62 -5.90 7.31
CA ILE A 167 15.74 -6.68 6.76
C ILE A 167 17.07 -6.15 7.31
N ILE A 168 17.19 -4.84 7.45
CA ILE A 168 18.38 -4.17 8.00
C ILE A 168 17.91 -3.35 9.20
N ASP A 169 18.39 -3.68 10.40
CA ASP A 169 18.15 -2.94 11.63
C ASP A 169 19.51 -2.53 12.19
N THR A 170 19.88 -1.28 12.02
CA THR A 170 21.18 -0.73 12.41
C THR A 170 21.04 0.73 12.84
N HIS A 171 22.14 1.36 13.21
CA HIS A 171 22.18 2.78 13.53
C HIS A 171 22.99 3.52 12.48
N TRP A 172 22.59 4.76 12.19
CA TRP A 172 23.36 5.62 11.32
C TRP A 172 24.76 5.84 11.89
N PRO A 173 25.81 5.82 11.07
CA PRO A 173 27.17 6.08 11.52
C PRO A 173 27.29 7.48 12.16
N GLU A 174 28.13 7.59 13.22
CA GLU A 174 28.33 8.84 13.97
C GLU A 174 28.84 10.02 13.13
N TRP A 175 29.50 9.73 11.98
CA TRP A 175 29.98 10.75 11.06
C TRP A 175 28.90 11.40 10.18
N MET A 176 27.68 10.90 10.21
CA MET A 176 26.61 11.37 9.33
C MET A 176 25.87 12.56 9.97
N PRO A 177 25.91 13.77 9.37
CA PRO A 177 25.25 14.93 9.96
C PRO A 177 23.73 14.74 9.97
N PHE A 178 23.07 15.25 11.02
CA PHE A 178 21.62 15.27 11.26
C PHE A 178 20.96 13.95 11.71
N VAL A 179 21.59 12.78 11.48
CA VAL A 179 21.01 11.47 11.80
C VAL A 179 21.95 10.55 12.58
N ALA A 180 23.11 11.06 13.03
CA ALA A 180 24.14 10.30 13.75
C ALA A 180 23.55 9.56 14.96
N GLY A 181 23.74 8.25 15.02
CA GLY A 181 23.25 7.39 16.11
C GLY A 181 21.76 7.09 16.11
N GLU A 182 20.96 7.67 15.21
CA GLU A 182 19.55 7.31 15.07
C GLU A 182 19.39 5.90 14.50
N ARG A 183 18.36 5.18 14.97
CA ARG A 183 18.05 3.83 14.49
C ARG A 183 17.55 3.91 13.05
N PHE A 184 18.17 3.11 12.19
CA PHE A 184 17.79 2.96 10.80
C PHE A 184 17.27 1.54 10.56
N ILE A 185 16.04 1.43 10.04
CA ILE A 185 15.42 0.16 9.68
C ILE A 185 15.03 0.23 8.21
N PHE A 186 15.49 -0.74 7.43
CA PHE A 186 15.18 -0.85 5.99
C PHE A 186 14.79 -2.29 5.62
#